data_1aedd092a15c284339607b0ccba15afe
#
_entry.id   1aedd092a15c284339607b0ccba15afe
#
_cell.length_a   1.000
_cell.length_b   1.000
_cell.length_c   1.000
_cell.angle_alpha   90.00
_cell.angle_beta   90.00
_cell.angle_gamma   90.00
#
_symmetry.space_group_name_H-M   'P 1'
#
loop_
_entity.id
_entity.type
_entity.pdbx_description
1 polymer ?
#
loop_
_entity_poly.entity_id
_entity_poly.type
_entity_poly.pdbx_seq_one_letter_code
_entity_poly.pdbx_strand_id
1 'polypeptide(L)'
;MGMHESQSRFYENCLGRSYEFWVPLWDKVKEHFPEELEGVSVEEFYRAINYSAPSLIRTQADELTYSFHVMVRYEMEKMIFNGDVDVNDLPKIWNDKYEEYLGVRPENDAEGIMQDVHWSGGMFGYFPSYALGSAIAAQLLHYMEGVMPVKDYLKEGNLAPIREFLREHIHQYGGAKKTQEILQDTVGEKFNPKYYIEYLTEKYTKLYEL
;
A
#
# COMPACT_ATOMS: atom_id res chain seq x y z
N MET A 1 7.78 -7.14 10.76
CA MET A 1 7.71 -5.87 9.99
C MET A 1 6.38 -5.70 9.27
N GLY A 2 5.78 -6.75 8.64
CA GLY A 2 4.50 -6.61 7.93
C GLY A 2 3.35 -6.01 8.74
N MET A 3 3.22 -6.33 10.04
CA MET A 3 2.22 -5.68 10.91
C MET A 3 2.51 -4.20 11.14
N HIS A 4 3.79 -3.79 11.27
CA HIS A 4 4.14 -2.37 11.35
C HIS A 4 3.73 -1.62 10.08
N GLU A 5 4.11 -2.17 8.92
CA GLU A 5 3.77 -1.58 7.64
C GLU A 5 2.26 -1.59 7.38
N SER A 6 1.52 -2.56 7.93
CA SER A 6 0.07 -2.56 7.81
C SER A 6 -0.58 -1.34 8.47
N GLN A 7 0.01 -0.80 9.52
CA GLN A 7 -0.51 0.38 10.20
C GLN A 7 -0.26 1.65 9.38
N SER A 8 0.94 1.80 8.79
CA SER A 8 1.23 2.92 7.88
C SER A 8 0.33 2.87 6.64
N ARG A 9 0.22 1.69 6.00
CA ARG A 9 -0.64 1.50 4.83
C ARG A 9 -2.14 1.65 5.13
N PHE A 10 -2.57 1.26 6.31
CA PHE A 10 -3.94 1.46 6.74
C PHE A 10 -4.30 2.96 6.74
N TYR A 11 -3.48 3.78 7.40
CA TYR A 11 -3.72 5.23 7.43
C TYR A 11 -3.50 5.90 6.07
N GLU A 12 -2.48 5.51 5.32
CA GLU A 12 -2.16 6.10 4.02
C GLU A 12 -3.21 5.73 2.96
N ASN A 13 -3.40 4.42 2.73
CA ASN A 13 -4.17 3.93 1.59
C ASN A 13 -5.64 3.70 1.94
N CYS A 14 -5.92 2.98 3.04
CA CYS A 14 -7.29 2.63 3.38
C CYS A 14 -8.09 3.84 3.87
N LEU A 15 -7.48 4.76 4.63
CA LEU A 15 -8.13 5.97 5.09
C LEU A 15 -7.78 7.18 4.22
N GLY A 16 -6.51 7.55 4.13
CA GLY A 16 -6.06 8.80 3.52
C GLY A 16 -6.29 8.90 2.01
N ARG A 17 -6.50 7.76 1.32
CA ARG A 17 -6.89 7.72 -0.10
C ARG A 17 -8.36 7.36 -0.30
N SER A 18 -9.20 7.33 0.77
CA SER A 18 -10.64 7.16 0.64
C SER A 18 -11.34 8.50 0.37
N TYR A 19 -12.47 8.44 -0.34
CA TYR A 19 -13.31 9.62 -0.60
C TYR A 19 -13.83 10.22 0.71
N GLU A 20 -14.32 9.37 1.60
CA GLU A 20 -14.95 9.75 2.86
C GLU A 20 -14.02 10.53 3.79
N PHE A 21 -12.70 10.27 3.73
CA PHE A 21 -11.71 11.01 4.51
C PHE A 21 -11.60 12.47 4.11
N TRP A 22 -11.71 12.76 2.81
CA TRP A 22 -11.51 14.12 2.27
C TRP A 22 -12.75 14.99 2.35
N VAL A 23 -13.96 14.40 2.39
CA VAL A 23 -15.22 15.15 2.47
C VAL A 23 -15.20 16.22 3.58
N PRO A 24 -14.93 15.91 4.85
CA PRO A 24 -14.93 16.90 5.94
C PRO A 24 -13.73 17.85 5.91
N LEU A 25 -12.68 17.54 5.15
CA LEU A 25 -11.45 18.32 5.09
C LEU A 25 -11.39 19.22 3.86
N TRP A 26 -12.26 19.01 2.86
CA TRP A 26 -12.13 19.59 1.55
C TRP A 26 -12.12 21.13 1.53
N ASP A 27 -13.02 21.74 2.29
CA ASP A 27 -13.08 23.20 2.37
C ASP A 27 -11.81 23.79 2.98
N LYS A 28 -11.24 23.16 4.01
CA LYS A 28 -9.97 23.58 4.61
C LYS A 28 -8.80 23.43 3.64
N VAL A 29 -8.78 22.37 2.84
CA VAL A 29 -7.75 22.17 1.82
C VAL A 29 -7.81 23.27 0.78
N LYS A 30 -9.00 23.61 0.28
CA LYS A 30 -9.19 24.75 -0.66
C LYS A 30 -8.79 26.11 -0.08
N GLU A 31 -9.00 26.32 1.23
CA GLU A 31 -8.54 27.55 1.90
C GLU A 31 -7.01 27.70 1.86
N HIS A 32 -6.26 26.59 1.89
CA HIS A 32 -4.80 26.60 1.84
C HIS A 32 -4.22 26.62 0.42
N PHE A 33 -4.98 26.16 -0.57
CA PHE A 33 -4.57 26.05 -1.98
C PHE A 33 -5.65 26.63 -2.91
N PRO A 34 -6.01 27.93 -2.76
CA PRO A 34 -7.16 28.49 -3.45
C PRO A 34 -6.99 28.58 -4.96
N GLU A 35 -5.77 28.83 -5.44
CA GLU A 35 -5.49 28.97 -6.88
C GLU A 35 -5.39 27.60 -7.55
N GLU A 36 -4.70 26.64 -6.92
CA GLU A 36 -4.48 25.30 -7.47
C GLU A 36 -5.76 24.45 -7.49
N LEU A 37 -6.69 24.74 -6.57
CA LEU A 37 -7.93 23.98 -6.42
C LEU A 37 -9.19 24.76 -6.84
N GLU A 38 -9.00 25.87 -7.57
CA GLU A 38 -10.13 26.61 -8.13
C GLU A 38 -10.95 25.73 -9.08
N GLY A 39 -12.25 25.58 -8.79
CA GLY A 39 -13.17 24.76 -9.58
C GLY A 39 -13.03 23.24 -9.39
N VAL A 40 -12.05 22.77 -8.59
CA VAL A 40 -11.85 21.34 -8.35
C VAL A 40 -12.83 20.83 -7.30
N SER A 41 -13.54 19.75 -7.60
CA SER A 41 -14.42 19.04 -6.68
C SER A 41 -13.61 18.01 -5.83
N VAL A 42 -14.20 17.57 -4.72
CA VAL A 42 -13.60 16.49 -3.90
C VAL A 42 -13.55 15.17 -4.67
N GLU A 43 -14.49 14.92 -5.59
CA GLU A 43 -14.50 13.77 -6.48
C GLU A 43 -13.32 13.78 -7.44
N GLU A 44 -13.03 14.91 -8.06
CA GLU A 44 -11.89 15.06 -8.99
C GLU A 44 -10.58 14.90 -8.22
N PHE A 45 -10.47 15.48 -7.02
CA PHE A 45 -9.32 15.28 -6.15
C PHE A 45 -9.15 13.81 -5.76
N TYR A 46 -10.24 13.13 -5.35
CA TYR A 46 -10.20 11.71 -5.02
C TYR A 46 -9.73 10.86 -6.22
N ARG A 47 -10.21 11.15 -7.42
CA ARG A 47 -9.75 10.49 -8.66
C ARG A 47 -8.26 10.75 -8.91
N ALA A 48 -7.80 11.97 -8.72
CA ALA A 48 -6.40 12.36 -8.94
C ALA A 48 -5.44 11.64 -7.98
N ILE A 49 -5.73 11.61 -6.66
CA ILE A 49 -4.85 10.95 -5.67
C ILE A 49 -4.86 9.42 -5.76
N ASN A 50 -5.81 8.84 -6.50
CA ASN A 50 -5.91 7.40 -6.76
C ASN A 50 -5.63 7.04 -8.23
N TYR A 51 -5.12 8.00 -9.01
CA TYR A 51 -4.71 7.71 -10.39
C TYR A 51 -3.67 6.58 -10.40
N SER A 52 -3.85 5.61 -11.31
CA SER A 52 -2.98 4.47 -11.43
C SER A 52 -2.40 4.38 -12.83
N ALA A 53 -1.09 4.26 -12.90
CA ALA A 53 -0.36 4.01 -14.15
C ALA A 53 0.95 3.29 -13.85
N PRO A 54 1.45 2.44 -14.75
CA PRO A 54 2.77 1.86 -14.63
C PRO A 54 3.84 2.94 -14.46
N SER A 55 4.76 2.72 -13.52
CA SER A 55 5.84 3.65 -13.22
C SER A 55 7.15 2.91 -12.92
N LEU A 56 8.28 3.63 -12.96
CA LEU A 56 9.60 3.03 -12.72
C LEU A 56 9.96 3.02 -11.22
N ILE A 57 9.58 4.05 -10.48
CA ILE A 57 10.06 4.29 -9.12
C ILE A 57 9.06 3.76 -8.08
N ARG A 58 9.46 2.72 -7.33
CA ARG A 58 8.62 2.07 -6.31
C ARG A 58 8.01 3.05 -5.30
N THR A 59 8.80 4.00 -4.80
CA THR A 59 8.33 4.95 -3.77
C THR A 59 7.31 5.95 -4.30
N GLN A 60 7.16 6.07 -5.62
CA GLN A 60 6.20 6.93 -6.30
C GLN A 60 5.03 6.13 -6.92
N ALA A 61 5.10 4.79 -6.84
CA ALA A 61 4.09 3.92 -7.42
C ALA A 61 2.73 4.10 -6.74
N ASP A 62 1.67 4.03 -7.54
CA ASP A 62 0.30 4.02 -7.07
C ASP A 62 -0.05 2.73 -6.31
N GLU A 63 -1.19 2.73 -5.63
CA GLU A 63 -1.59 1.63 -4.77
C GLU A 63 -1.85 0.32 -5.55
N LEU A 64 -2.40 0.41 -6.77
CA LEU A 64 -2.73 -0.76 -7.57
C LEU A 64 -1.47 -1.47 -8.08
N THR A 65 -0.49 -0.70 -8.59
CA THR A 65 0.73 -1.26 -9.18
C THR A 65 1.83 -1.54 -8.15
N TYR A 66 1.72 -1.00 -6.93
CA TYR A 66 2.78 -1.06 -5.90
C TYR A 66 3.27 -2.49 -5.62
N SER A 67 2.38 -3.46 -5.53
CA SER A 67 2.75 -4.83 -5.21
C SER A 67 3.62 -5.48 -6.29
N PHE A 68 3.49 -5.10 -7.56
CA PHE A 68 4.35 -5.60 -8.63
C PHE A 68 5.81 -5.14 -8.45
N HIS A 69 6.02 -3.90 -8.00
CA HIS A 69 7.36 -3.43 -7.62
C HIS A 69 8.01 -4.27 -6.52
N VAL A 70 7.22 -4.71 -5.54
CA VAL A 70 7.70 -5.60 -4.47
C VAL A 70 7.97 -7.01 -5.00
N MET A 71 7.13 -7.53 -5.89
CA MET A 71 7.30 -8.85 -6.50
C MET A 71 8.60 -8.96 -7.29
N VAL A 72 8.96 -7.95 -8.09
CA VAL A 72 10.24 -7.92 -8.79
C VAL A 72 11.40 -8.11 -7.81
N ARG A 73 11.42 -7.36 -6.72
CA ARG A 73 12.49 -7.43 -5.71
C ARG A 73 12.54 -8.77 -4.99
N TYR A 74 11.39 -9.32 -4.65
CA TYR A 74 11.29 -10.63 -4.01
C TYR A 74 11.85 -11.75 -4.91
N GLU A 75 11.50 -11.72 -6.19
CA GLU A 75 12.01 -12.70 -7.14
C GLU A 75 13.50 -12.55 -7.40
N MET A 76 13.99 -11.32 -7.52
CA MET A 76 15.43 -11.03 -7.62
C MET A 76 16.20 -11.59 -6.40
N GLU A 77 15.70 -11.31 -5.19
CA GLU A 77 16.33 -11.86 -3.97
C GLU A 77 16.36 -13.38 -3.97
N LYS A 78 15.29 -14.05 -4.39
CA LYS A 78 15.27 -15.50 -4.51
C LYS A 78 16.32 -16.02 -5.48
N MET A 79 16.46 -15.41 -6.65
CA MET A 79 17.47 -15.78 -7.64
C MET A 79 18.90 -15.59 -7.09
N ILE A 80 19.16 -14.45 -6.44
CA ILE A 80 20.47 -14.14 -5.84
C ILE A 80 20.86 -15.19 -4.79
N PHE A 81 19.95 -15.48 -3.86
CA PHE A 81 20.25 -16.39 -2.73
C PHE A 81 20.23 -17.87 -3.12
N ASN A 82 19.54 -18.25 -4.19
CA ASN A 82 19.62 -19.59 -4.74
C ASN A 82 20.88 -19.81 -5.57
N GLY A 83 21.62 -18.74 -5.94
CA GLY A 83 22.79 -18.81 -6.81
C GLY A 83 22.44 -19.06 -8.28
N ASP A 84 21.23 -18.70 -8.69
CA ASP A 84 20.70 -18.97 -10.03
C ASP A 84 21.14 -17.92 -11.07
N VAL A 85 21.83 -16.83 -10.62
CA VAL A 85 22.16 -15.67 -11.49
C VAL A 85 23.58 -15.19 -11.26
N ASP A 86 24.23 -14.72 -12.35
CA ASP A 86 25.45 -13.94 -12.26
C ASP A 86 25.12 -12.49 -11.85
N VAL A 87 25.95 -11.90 -11.00
CA VAL A 87 25.77 -10.52 -10.51
C VAL A 87 25.77 -9.52 -11.68
N ASN A 88 26.54 -9.78 -12.73
CA ASN A 88 26.62 -8.91 -13.89
C ASN A 88 25.33 -8.90 -14.73
N ASP A 89 24.48 -9.92 -14.60
CA ASP A 89 23.21 -10.02 -15.32
C ASP A 89 22.05 -9.37 -14.55
N LEU A 90 22.23 -9.02 -13.26
CA LEU A 90 21.16 -8.50 -12.43
C LEU A 90 20.45 -7.25 -12.98
N PRO A 91 21.14 -6.24 -13.58
CA PRO A 91 20.46 -5.08 -14.16
C PRO A 91 19.55 -5.47 -15.33
N LYS A 92 20.01 -6.40 -16.19
CA LYS A 92 19.18 -6.89 -17.29
C LYS A 92 17.95 -7.65 -16.81
N ILE A 93 18.14 -8.57 -15.85
CA ILE A 93 17.03 -9.36 -15.28
C ILE A 93 16.00 -8.44 -14.61
N TRP A 94 16.47 -7.41 -13.89
CA TRP A 94 15.59 -6.38 -13.32
C TRP A 94 14.74 -5.71 -14.40
N ASN A 95 15.36 -5.23 -15.45
CA ASN A 95 14.67 -4.54 -16.53
C ASN A 95 13.65 -5.44 -17.23
N ASP A 96 14.00 -6.71 -17.46
CA ASP A 96 13.09 -7.69 -18.07
C ASP A 96 11.87 -7.96 -17.18
N LYS A 97 12.05 -8.03 -15.85
CA LYS A 97 10.94 -8.19 -14.89
C LYS A 97 10.05 -6.94 -14.79
N TYR A 98 10.63 -5.75 -14.87
CA TYR A 98 9.84 -4.52 -14.92
C TYR A 98 8.97 -4.45 -16.15
N GLU A 99 9.51 -4.84 -17.29
CA GLU A 99 8.76 -4.91 -18.55
C GLU A 99 7.64 -5.98 -18.48
N GLU A 100 7.95 -7.15 -17.90
CA GLU A 100 6.97 -8.24 -17.71
C GLU A 100 5.80 -7.84 -16.80
N TYR A 101 6.08 -7.24 -15.63
CA TYR A 101 5.05 -6.95 -14.63
C TYR A 101 4.37 -5.58 -14.75
N LEU A 102 5.11 -4.60 -15.26
CA LEU A 102 4.68 -3.20 -15.26
C LEU A 102 4.59 -2.61 -16.67
N GLY A 103 5.10 -3.32 -17.70
CA GLY A 103 5.09 -2.82 -19.07
C GLY A 103 6.01 -1.61 -19.31
N VAL A 104 6.91 -1.30 -18.37
CA VAL A 104 7.88 -0.20 -18.45
C VAL A 104 9.29 -0.73 -18.26
N ARG A 105 10.28 -0.08 -18.90
CA ARG A 105 11.67 -0.51 -18.86
C ARG A 105 12.57 0.65 -18.45
N PRO A 106 13.39 0.51 -17.36
CA PRO A 106 14.35 1.53 -16.98
C PRO A 106 15.41 1.78 -18.07
N GLU A 107 15.78 3.05 -18.27
CA GLU A 107 16.83 3.43 -19.22
C GLU A 107 18.23 3.37 -18.60
N ASN A 108 18.32 3.40 -17.27
CA ASN A 108 19.57 3.38 -16.51
C ASN A 108 19.38 2.70 -15.15
N ASP A 109 20.50 2.33 -14.51
CA ASP A 109 20.47 1.60 -13.23
C ASP A 109 19.96 2.43 -12.06
N ALA A 110 20.02 3.76 -12.11
CA ALA A 110 19.50 4.62 -11.06
C ALA A 110 17.96 4.60 -11.01
N GLU A 111 17.29 4.50 -12.16
CA GLU A 111 15.86 4.26 -12.27
C GLU A 111 15.51 2.77 -12.16
N GLY A 112 16.49 1.91 -12.34
CA GLY A 112 16.41 0.46 -12.29
C GLY A 112 16.79 -0.12 -10.92
N ILE A 113 17.70 -1.07 -10.93
CA ILE A 113 18.10 -1.90 -9.79
C ILE A 113 18.69 -1.10 -8.61
N MET A 114 19.23 0.10 -8.85
CA MET A 114 19.87 0.94 -7.83
C MET A 114 18.92 1.97 -7.20
N GLN A 115 17.62 1.96 -7.52
CA GLN A 115 16.67 2.94 -7.02
C GLN A 115 16.39 2.84 -5.51
N ASP A 116 16.64 1.69 -4.89
CA ASP A 116 16.42 1.43 -3.46
C ASP A 116 17.74 1.25 -2.71
N VAL A 117 17.80 1.71 -1.47
CA VAL A 117 18.98 1.61 -0.59
C VAL A 117 19.05 0.30 0.22
N HIS A 118 18.05 -0.58 0.11
CA HIS A 118 17.91 -1.76 0.95
C HIS A 118 19.08 -2.73 0.81
N TRP A 119 19.40 -3.12 -0.40
CA TRP A 119 20.47 -4.10 -0.65
C TRP A 119 21.85 -3.57 -0.32
N SER A 120 22.12 -2.30 -0.62
CA SER A 120 23.38 -1.66 -0.21
C SER A 120 23.53 -1.55 1.30
N GLY A 121 22.44 -1.49 2.05
CA GLY A 121 22.38 -1.53 3.50
C GLY A 121 22.30 -2.95 4.10
N GLY A 122 22.37 -4.00 3.28
CA GLY A 122 22.29 -5.40 3.73
C GLY A 122 20.88 -5.87 4.13
N MET A 123 19.83 -5.11 3.78
CA MET A 123 18.45 -5.42 4.15
C MET A 123 17.77 -6.34 3.10
N PHE A 124 18.27 -7.55 2.97
CA PHE A 124 17.62 -8.58 2.15
C PHE A 124 16.41 -9.20 2.89
N GLY A 125 15.40 -9.62 2.13
CA GLY A 125 14.15 -10.18 2.67
C GLY A 125 13.20 -9.14 3.28
N TYR A 126 13.50 -7.84 3.15
CA TYR A 126 12.68 -6.78 3.72
C TYR A 126 11.49 -6.37 2.83
N PHE A 127 11.68 -6.32 1.52
CA PHE A 127 10.68 -5.85 0.56
C PHE A 127 9.30 -6.51 0.67
N PRO A 128 9.18 -7.83 0.91
CA PRO A 128 7.87 -8.45 1.10
C PRO A 128 7.02 -7.82 2.20
N SER A 129 7.65 -7.21 3.22
CA SER A 129 6.94 -6.54 4.32
C SER A 129 6.03 -5.43 3.82
N TYR A 130 6.36 -4.76 2.73
CA TYR A 130 5.58 -3.67 2.15
C TYR A 130 4.26 -4.15 1.54
N ALA A 131 4.32 -5.18 0.68
CA ALA A 131 3.10 -5.75 0.08
C ALA A 131 2.24 -6.48 1.13
N LEU A 132 2.88 -7.23 2.04
CA LEU A 132 2.19 -7.87 3.16
C LEU A 132 1.51 -6.84 4.06
N GLY A 133 2.15 -5.68 4.28
CA GLY A 133 1.55 -4.57 5.02
C GLY A 133 0.26 -4.09 4.38
N SER A 134 0.27 -3.81 3.08
CA SER A 134 -0.92 -3.40 2.33
C SER A 134 -2.03 -4.45 2.40
N ALA A 135 -1.68 -5.72 2.23
CA ALA A 135 -2.67 -6.81 2.26
C ALA A 135 -3.26 -7.05 3.67
N ILE A 136 -2.46 -6.92 4.73
CA ILE A 136 -2.94 -6.98 6.11
C ILE A 136 -3.84 -5.78 6.42
N ALA A 137 -3.49 -4.57 5.96
CA ALA A 137 -4.30 -3.38 6.13
C ALA A 137 -5.70 -3.54 5.52
N ALA A 138 -5.79 -4.09 4.31
CA ALA A 138 -7.07 -4.38 3.66
C ALA A 138 -7.90 -5.43 4.42
N GLN A 139 -7.26 -6.48 4.94
CA GLN A 139 -7.94 -7.49 5.77
C GLN A 139 -8.48 -6.88 7.07
N LEU A 140 -7.73 -6.00 7.71
CA LEU A 140 -8.18 -5.27 8.90
C LEU A 140 -9.34 -4.32 8.57
N LEU A 141 -9.25 -3.57 7.47
CA LEU A 141 -10.32 -2.67 7.02
C LEU A 141 -11.63 -3.45 6.79
N HIS A 142 -11.55 -4.54 6.05
CA HIS A 142 -12.71 -5.41 5.77
C HIS A 142 -13.40 -5.86 7.07
N TYR A 143 -12.62 -6.33 8.04
CA TYR A 143 -13.18 -6.72 9.35
C TYR A 143 -13.78 -5.53 10.10
N MET A 144 -13.08 -4.40 10.14
CA MET A 144 -13.55 -3.19 10.83
C MET A 144 -14.86 -2.67 10.24
N GLU A 145 -15.01 -2.65 8.92
CA GLU A 145 -16.26 -2.26 8.24
C GLU A 145 -17.44 -3.19 8.59
N GLY A 146 -17.16 -4.45 8.93
CA GLY A 146 -18.18 -5.39 9.42
C GLY A 146 -18.63 -5.18 10.87
N VAL A 147 -17.83 -4.49 11.69
CA VAL A 147 -18.11 -4.32 13.15
C VAL A 147 -18.29 -2.88 13.58
N MET A 148 -17.95 -1.90 12.75
CA MET A 148 -18.10 -0.48 13.04
C MET A 148 -18.32 0.34 11.75
N PRO A 149 -18.99 1.50 11.82
CA PRO A 149 -19.28 2.34 10.64
C PRO A 149 -18.07 3.21 10.27
N VAL A 150 -16.99 2.57 9.75
CA VAL A 150 -15.71 3.24 9.43
C VAL A 150 -15.93 4.44 8.52
N LYS A 151 -16.72 4.27 7.44
CA LYS A 151 -16.98 5.34 6.45
C LYS A 151 -17.73 6.53 7.06
N ASP A 152 -18.63 6.29 7.99
CA ASP A 152 -19.38 7.38 8.65
C ASP A 152 -18.44 8.16 9.58
N TYR A 153 -17.59 7.47 10.35
CA TYR A 153 -16.55 8.14 11.14
C TYR A 153 -15.61 9.01 10.30
N LEU A 154 -15.24 8.54 9.12
CA LEU A 154 -14.42 9.34 8.20
C LEU A 154 -15.16 10.58 7.72
N LYS A 155 -16.42 10.46 7.31
CA LYS A 155 -17.26 11.60 6.87
C LYS A 155 -17.50 12.62 7.97
N GLU A 156 -17.49 12.18 9.23
CA GLU A 156 -17.61 13.06 10.41
C GLU A 156 -16.26 13.68 10.82
N GLY A 157 -15.15 13.26 10.21
CA GLY A 157 -13.80 13.66 10.61
C GLY A 157 -13.38 13.08 11.97
N ASN A 158 -14.05 12.02 12.44
CA ASN A 158 -13.86 11.41 13.75
C ASN A 158 -13.01 10.13 13.66
N LEU A 159 -11.69 10.26 13.68
CA LEU A 159 -10.76 9.12 13.64
C LEU A 159 -10.59 8.42 15.02
N ALA A 160 -11.13 8.97 16.10
CA ALA A 160 -10.88 8.43 17.43
C ALA A 160 -11.35 6.98 17.63
N PRO A 161 -12.56 6.55 17.16
CA PRO A 161 -12.98 5.16 17.28
C PRO A 161 -12.10 4.18 16.49
N ILE A 162 -11.65 4.58 15.29
CA ILE A 162 -10.75 3.78 14.45
C ILE A 162 -9.40 3.59 15.15
N ARG A 163 -8.83 4.68 15.67
CA ARG A 163 -7.56 4.63 16.39
C ARG A 163 -7.68 3.77 17.66
N GLU A 164 -8.76 3.89 18.39
CA GLU A 164 -8.99 3.12 19.62
C GLU A 164 -9.10 1.63 19.33
N PHE A 165 -9.83 1.24 18.27
CA PHE A 165 -9.88 -0.14 17.82
C PHE A 165 -8.47 -0.69 17.52
N LEU A 166 -7.67 0.04 16.74
CA LEU A 166 -6.31 -0.38 16.41
C LEU A 166 -5.42 -0.46 17.66
N ARG A 167 -5.59 0.46 18.61
CA ARG A 167 -4.87 0.45 19.89
C ARG A 167 -5.18 -0.81 20.69
N GLU A 168 -6.46 -1.14 20.83
CA GLU A 168 -6.92 -2.28 21.64
C GLU A 168 -6.62 -3.64 21.01
N HIS A 169 -6.69 -3.73 19.68
CA HIS A 169 -6.57 -5.01 19.00
C HIS A 169 -5.16 -5.28 18.44
N ILE A 170 -4.34 -4.24 18.26
CA ILE A 170 -3.03 -4.36 17.62
C ILE A 170 -1.93 -3.70 18.44
N HIS A 171 -2.00 -2.36 18.66
CA HIS A 171 -0.87 -1.59 19.15
C HIS A 171 -0.44 -1.97 20.57
N GLN A 172 -1.39 -2.32 21.44
CA GLN A 172 -1.11 -2.67 22.84
C GLN A 172 -0.16 -3.87 22.98
N TYR A 173 -0.09 -4.73 21.98
CA TYR A 173 0.77 -5.93 22.04
C TYR A 173 2.23 -5.62 21.71
N GLY A 174 2.54 -4.51 21.04
CA GLY A 174 3.92 -4.19 20.61
C GLY A 174 4.55 -5.36 19.89
N GLY A 175 5.71 -5.84 20.41
CA GLY A 175 6.40 -7.02 19.91
C GLY A 175 6.07 -8.34 20.64
N ALA A 176 5.09 -8.35 21.55
CA ALA A 176 4.79 -9.53 22.38
C ALA A 176 4.03 -10.64 21.65
N LYS A 177 3.34 -10.33 20.55
CA LYS A 177 2.61 -11.30 19.72
C LYS A 177 3.12 -11.30 18.28
N LYS A 178 3.06 -12.46 17.63
CA LYS A 178 3.34 -12.58 16.20
C LYS A 178 2.17 -12.06 15.36
N THR A 179 2.44 -11.60 14.14
CA THR A 179 1.42 -11.10 13.20
C THR A 179 0.23 -12.05 13.03
N GLN A 180 0.48 -13.34 12.88
CA GLN A 180 -0.58 -14.35 12.68
C GLN A 180 -1.46 -14.53 13.94
N GLU A 181 -0.89 -14.38 15.13
CA GLU A 181 -1.61 -14.45 16.40
C GLU A 181 -2.50 -13.20 16.54
N ILE A 182 -1.96 -12.01 16.25
CA ILE A 182 -2.74 -10.77 16.28
C ILE A 182 -3.91 -10.85 15.30
N LEU A 183 -3.69 -11.31 14.07
CA LEU A 183 -4.77 -11.46 13.08
C LEU A 183 -5.82 -12.47 13.55
N GLN A 184 -5.40 -13.66 14.03
CA GLN A 184 -6.33 -14.65 14.54
C GLN A 184 -7.20 -14.13 15.70
N ASP A 185 -6.58 -13.37 16.62
CA ASP A 185 -7.28 -12.82 17.78
C ASP A 185 -8.20 -11.64 17.39
N THR A 186 -7.80 -10.84 16.39
CA THR A 186 -8.53 -9.62 15.99
C THR A 186 -9.65 -9.92 15.01
N VAL A 187 -9.33 -10.66 13.93
CA VAL A 187 -10.25 -10.86 12.79
C VAL A 187 -10.79 -12.29 12.68
N GLY A 188 -10.36 -13.20 13.58
CA GLY A 188 -10.82 -14.57 13.63
C GLY A 188 -10.14 -15.53 12.64
N GLU A 189 -9.23 -15.05 11.80
CA GLU A 189 -8.48 -15.86 10.85
C GLU A 189 -7.04 -15.37 10.68
N LYS A 190 -6.18 -16.23 10.11
CA LYS A 190 -4.81 -15.90 9.73
C LYS A 190 -4.81 -14.98 8.51
N PHE A 191 -3.61 -14.52 8.12
CA PHE A 191 -3.42 -13.72 6.91
C PHE A 191 -4.06 -14.38 5.69
N ASN A 192 -4.87 -13.59 4.96
CA ASN A 192 -5.57 -14.02 3.76
C ASN A 192 -5.52 -12.91 2.71
N PRO A 193 -4.79 -13.10 1.59
CA PRO A 193 -4.61 -12.08 0.57
C PRO A 193 -5.90 -11.75 -0.21
N LYS A 194 -6.95 -12.58 -0.07
CA LYS A 194 -8.24 -12.38 -0.73
C LYS A 194 -8.80 -10.97 -0.50
N TYR A 195 -8.75 -10.50 0.75
CA TYR A 195 -9.29 -9.19 1.11
C TYR A 195 -8.58 -8.03 0.42
N TYR A 196 -7.29 -8.15 0.17
CA TYR A 196 -6.55 -7.13 -0.59
C TYR A 196 -6.91 -7.12 -2.06
N ILE A 197 -7.09 -8.29 -2.66
CA ILE A 197 -7.53 -8.43 -4.05
C ILE A 197 -8.94 -7.85 -4.20
N GLU A 198 -9.86 -8.19 -3.29
CA GLU A 198 -11.23 -7.67 -3.29
C GLU A 198 -11.27 -6.15 -3.11
N TYR A 199 -10.50 -5.62 -2.15
CA TYR A 199 -10.36 -4.19 -1.90
C TYR A 199 -9.88 -3.42 -3.14
N LEU A 200 -8.80 -3.87 -3.77
CA LEU A 200 -8.28 -3.23 -4.99
C LEU A 200 -9.27 -3.35 -6.15
N THR A 201 -9.86 -4.53 -6.33
CA THR A 201 -10.84 -4.76 -7.40
C THR A 201 -12.05 -3.83 -7.24
N GLU A 202 -12.65 -3.76 -6.07
CA GLU A 202 -13.81 -2.89 -5.80
C GLU A 202 -13.45 -1.41 -6.01
N LYS A 203 -12.34 -0.97 -5.42
CA LYS A 203 -11.89 0.42 -5.49
C LYS A 203 -11.66 0.88 -6.92
N TYR A 204 -10.87 0.11 -7.68
CA TYR A 204 -10.44 0.53 -9.02
C TYR A 204 -11.51 0.26 -10.09
N THR A 205 -12.35 -0.77 -9.93
CA THR A 205 -13.54 -0.95 -10.76
C THR A 205 -14.48 0.26 -10.64
N LYS A 206 -14.73 0.73 -9.42
CA LYS A 206 -15.56 1.91 -9.18
C LYS A 206 -14.89 3.20 -9.68
N LEU A 207 -13.58 3.37 -9.46
CA LEU A 207 -12.83 4.56 -9.83
C LEU A 207 -12.80 4.77 -11.35
N TYR A 208 -12.64 3.67 -12.10
CA TYR A 208 -12.52 3.68 -13.57
C TYR A 208 -13.81 3.29 -14.29
N GLU A 209 -14.91 3.02 -13.57
CA GLU A 209 -16.22 2.68 -14.12
C GLU A 209 -16.20 1.45 -15.05
N LEU A 210 -15.46 0.39 -14.62
CA LEU A 210 -15.23 -0.86 -15.36
C LEU A 210 -16.37 -1.89 -15.15
#